data_0a37ea0440fcfc9ad9f79a35c82c635b
#
_entry.id   0a37ea0440fcfc9ad9f79a35c82c635b
#
_cell.length_a   1.000
_cell.length_b   1.000
_cell.length_c   1.000
_cell.angle_alpha   90.00
_cell.angle_beta   90.00
_cell.angle_gamma   90.00
#
_symmetry.space_group_name_H-M   'P 1'
#
loop_
_entity.id
_entity.type
_entity.pdbx_description
1 polymer ?
#
loop_
_entity_poly.entity_id
_entity_poly.type
_entity_poly.pdbx_seq_one_letter_code
_entity_poly.pdbx_strand_id
1 'polypeptide(L)'
;PMDTLIDVEFIKHKLGKFMIKDNTICVKECGFPAFFDQSTTQEEFDSWITRLSKYHKDMSTGELYAKKYYDDIQNVCRVFYYKNMPLCMTNDSVQPPVELIHKYEVLNNPFFTIDFAQFENGTWKIIDCKDAQISLVSNEPEKLYYSLSNNS
;
A
#
# COMPACT_ATOMS: atom_id res chain seq x y z
N PRO A 1 -19.50 -12.88 15.50
CA PRO A 1 -19.26 -14.00 14.61
C PRO A 1 -19.11 -13.47 13.21
N MET A 2 -17.89 -13.55 12.67
CA MET A 2 -17.61 -13.24 11.27
C MET A 2 -18.02 -14.46 10.43
N ASP A 3 -19.30 -14.56 10.14
CA ASP A 3 -19.85 -15.56 9.20
C ASP A 3 -20.20 -14.92 7.85
N THR A 4 -19.48 -13.90 7.44
CA THR A 4 -19.58 -13.44 6.07
C THR A 4 -18.52 -14.19 5.27
N LEU A 5 -18.93 -15.24 4.58
CA LEU A 5 -18.11 -15.90 3.57
C LEU A 5 -17.65 -14.82 2.56
N ILE A 6 -16.37 -14.58 2.56
CA ILE A 6 -15.76 -13.67 1.58
C ILE A 6 -15.69 -14.42 0.26
N ASP A 7 -16.45 -14.00 -0.72
CA ASP A 7 -16.48 -14.61 -2.05
C ASP A 7 -15.23 -14.23 -2.84
N VAL A 8 -14.31 -15.19 -3.00
CA VAL A 8 -13.07 -14.99 -3.73
C VAL A 8 -13.32 -14.73 -5.22
N GLU A 9 -14.37 -15.32 -5.81
CA GLU A 9 -14.71 -15.10 -7.22
C GLU A 9 -15.13 -13.66 -7.47
N PHE A 10 -15.89 -13.06 -6.55
CA PHE A 10 -16.23 -11.65 -6.63
C PHE A 10 -14.97 -10.76 -6.61
N ILE A 11 -14.00 -11.06 -5.73
CA ILE A 11 -12.76 -10.27 -5.65
C ILE A 11 -11.94 -10.45 -6.93
N LYS A 12 -11.78 -11.67 -7.43
CA LYS A 12 -11.09 -11.98 -8.69
C LYS A 12 -11.69 -11.24 -9.87
N HIS A 13 -13.01 -11.22 -9.96
CA HIS A 13 -13.72 -10.49 -11.01
C HIS A 13 -13.46 -8.98 -10.97
N LYS A 14 -13.36 -8.39 -9.76
CA LYS A 14 -13.14 -6.94 -9.57
C LYS A 14 -11.67 -6.53 -9.73
N LEU A 15 -10.75 -7.31 -9.22
CA LEU A 15 -9.35 -6.92 -9.08
C LEU A 15 -8.38 -7.68 -10.00
N GLY A 16 -8.76 -8.85 -10.50
CA GLY A 16 -7.86 -9.76 -11.18
C GLY A 16 -6.89 -10.40 -10.18
N LYS A 17 -5.59 -10.20 -10.35
CA LYS A 17 -4.59 -10.52 -9.33
C LYS A 17 -4.71 -9.54 -8.15
N PHE A 18 -4.69 -10.06 -6.94
CA PHE A 18 -4.81 -9.23 -5.74
C PHE A 18 -4.00 -9.79 -4.57
N MET A 19 -3.82 -8.98 -3.54
CA MET A 19 -3.28 -9.37 -2.26
C MET A 19 -4.22 -8.97 -1.15
N ILE A 20 -4.23 -9.72 -0.05
CA ILE A 20 -4.90 -9.31 1.19
C ILE A 20 -3.91 -8.59 2.08
N LYS A 21 -4.31 -7.45 2.59
CA LYS A 21 -3.56 -6.66 3.58
C LYS A 21 -4.40 -6.38 4.80
N ASP A 22 -3.72 -6.24 5.90
CA ASP A 22 -4.23 -5.66 7.14
C ASP A 22 -3.87 -4.18 7.23
N ASN A 23 -4.73 -3.41 7.87
CA ASN A 23 -4.54 -1.97 8.06
C ASN A 23 -3.50 -1.64 9.15
N THR A 24 -3.24 -2.58 10.05
CA THR A 24 -2.47 -2.32 11.28
C THR A 24 -1.12 -3.02 11.35
N ILE A 25 -0.91 -4.11 10.64
CA ILE A 25 0.28 -4.95 10.81
C ILE A 25 0.99 -5.21 9.47
N CYS A 26 2.28 -4.94 9.46
CA CYS A 26 3.18 -5.41 8.40
C CYS A 26 3.56 -6.88 8.70
N VAL A 27 2.70 -7.83 8.39
CA VAL A 27 2.87 -9.25 8.73
C VAL A 27 3.84 -9.94 7.76
N LYS A 28 5.05 -9.41 7.62
CA LYS A 28 6.07 -10.05 6.78
C LYS A 28 6.53 -11.42 7.30
N GLU A 29 6.39 -11.64 8.61
CA GLU A 29 6.90 -12.84 9.27
C GLU A 29 6.05 -14.10 9.06
N CYS A 30 4.82 -13.95 8.57
CA CYS A 30 3.86 -15.05 8.46
C CYS A 30 3.61 -15.51 7.02
N GLY A 31 4.45 -15.12 6.07
CA GLY A 31 4.23 -15.39 4.65
C GLY A 31 3.21 -14.45 4.00
N PHE A 32 2.86 -13.34 4.68
CA PHE A 32 2.03 -12.29 4.10
C PHE A 32 2.90 -11.17 3.49
N PRO A 33 2.42 -10.49 2.44
CA PRO A 33 1.08 -10.59 1.86
C PRO A 33 0.90 -11.89 1.06
N ALA A 34 -0.25 -12.55 1.22
CA ALA A 34 -0.63 -13.63 0.33
C ALA A 34 -1.13 -13.05 -0.99
N PHE A 35 -0.66 -13.61 -2.08
CA PHE A 35 -1.04 -13.22 -3.43
C PHE A 35 -2.03 -14.23 -4.00
N PHE A 36 -3.06 -13.73 -4.64
CA PHE A 36 -4.15 -14.51 -5.21
C PHE A 36 -4.35 -14.11 -6.67
N ASP A 37 -4.72 -15.08 -7.49
CA ASP A 37 -4.98 -14.88 -8.91
C ASP A 37 -6.19 -15.69 -9.39
N GLN A 38 -6.37 -15.81 -10.69
CA GLN A 38 -7.50 -16.53 -11.30
C GLN A 38 -7.52 -18.02 -10.96
N SER A 39 -6.38 -18.62 -10.61
CA SER A 39 -6.29 -20.04 -10.25
C SER A 39 -6.67 -20.34 -8.80
N THR A 40 -6.71 -19.30 -7.94
CA THR A 40 -7.00 -19.45 -6.52
C THR A 40 -8.41 -19.97 -6.30
N THR A 41 -8.55 -21.04 -5.56
CA THR A 41 -9.85 -21.59 -5.15
C THR A 41 -10.39 -20.92 -3.89
N GLN A 42 -11.71 -21.06 -3.64
CA GLN A 42 -12.32 -20.57 -2.39
C GLN A 42 -11.70 -21.25 -1.17
N GLU A 43 -11.45 -22.55 -1.23
CA GLU A 43 -10.88 -23.33 -0.13
C GLU A 43 -9.45 -22.85 0.22
N GLU A 44 -8.63 -22.61 -0.79
CA GLU A 44 -7.29 -22.04 -0.60
C GLU A 44 -7.35 -20.63 0.03
N PHE A 45 -8.22 -19.78 -0.49
CA PHE A 45 -8.44 -18.45 0.05
C PHE A 45 -8.89 -18.47 1.51
N ASP A 46 -9.88 -19.31 1.86
CA ASP A 46 -10.39 -19.45 3.23
C ASP A 46 -9.32 -19.97 4.20
N SER A 47 -8.46 -20.88 3.73
CA SER A 47 -7.30 -21.36 4.49
C SER A 47 -6.35 -20.21 4.84
N TRP A 48 -6.06 -19.32 3.90
CA TRP A 48 -5.24 -18.14 4.13
C TRP A 48 -5.89 -17.15 5.11
N ILE A 49 -7.18 -16.86 4.95
CA ILE A 49 -7.94 -15.98 5.86
C ILE A 49 -7.95 -16.56 7.29
N THR A 50 -8.13 -17.88 7.41
CA THR A 50 -8.10 -18.56 8.71
C THR A 50 -6.74 -18.45 9.38
N ARG A 51 -5.65 -18.61 8.64
CA ARG A 51 -4.28 -18.41 9.15
C ARG A 51 -4.06 -16.98 9.62
N LEU A 52 -4.49 -16.01 8.82
CA LEU A 52 -4.41 -14.60 9.17
C LEU A 52 -5.16 -14.31 10.47
N SER A 53 -6.39 -14.80 10.59
CA SER A 53 -7.24 -14.61 11.77
C SER A 53 -6.63 -15.19 13.05
N LYS A 54 -5.86 -16.29 12.96
CA LYS A 54 -5.15 -16.86 14.12
C LYS A 54 -4.05 -15.93 14.63
N TYR A 55 -3.33 -15.28 13.73
CA TYR A 55 -2.33 -14.28 14.11
C TYR A 55 -2.95 -13.03 14.73
N HIS A 56 -4.18 -12.71 14.33
CA HIS A 56 -4.88 -11.52 14.80
C HIS A 56 -5.56 -11.66 16.15
N LYS A 57 -5.77 -12.87 16.67
CA LYS A 57 -6.49 -13.09 17.95
C LYS A 57 -5.87 -12.33 19.13
N ASP A 58 -4.58 -12.03 19.06
CA ASP A 58 -3.86 -11.37 20.15
C ASP A 58 -3.62 -9.86 19.92
N MET A 59 -3.89 -9.30 18.74
CA MET A 59 -3.40 -7.97 18.37
C MET A 59 -4.34 -7.08 17.57
N SER A 60 -5.55 -7.47 17.18
CA SER A 60 -6.27 -6.70 16.19
C SER A 60 -7.72 -6.35 16.44
N THR A 61 -7.97 -5.10 16.15
CA THR A 61 -9.20 -4.54 15.60
C THR A 61 -9.06 -4.27 14.09
N GLY A 62 -8.09 -4.90 13.41
CA GLY A 62 -7.72 -4.57 12.03
C GLY A 62 -8.74 -5.04 11.00
N GLU A 63 -9.10 -4.15 10.09
CA GLU A 63 -9.87 -4.48 8.91
C GLU A 63 -8.97 -5.08 7.84
N LEU A 64 -9.39 -6.20 7.24
CA LEU A 64 -8.74 -6.79 6.07
C LEU A 64 -9.28 -6.13 4.81
N TYR A 65 -8.39 -5.83 3.88
CA TYR A 65 -8.79 -5.33 2.58
C TYR A 65 -8.02 -6.01 1.44
N ALA A 66 -8.73 -6.22 0.34
CA ALA A 66 -8.15 -6.72 -0.88
C ALA A 66 -7.58 -5.56 -1.70
N LYS A 67 -6.33 -5.69 -2.11
CA LYS A 67 -5.64 -4.70 -2.94
C LYS A 67 -5.22 -5.33 -4.25
N LYS A 68 -5.51 -4.67 -5.36
CA LYS A 68 -5.05 -5.11 -6.68
C LYS A 68 -3.54 -5.24 -6.70
N TYR A 69 -3.05 -6.33 -7.25
CA TYR A 69 -1.64 -6.59 -7.50
C TYR A 69 -1.32 -6.35 -8.96
N TYR A 70 -0.21 -5.69 -9.21
CA TYR A 70 0.29 -5.41 -10.55
C TYR A 70 1.66 -6.07 -10.69
N ASP A 71 1.86 -6.85 -11.73
CA ASP A 71 3.12 -7.54 -12.05
C ASP A 71 3.97 -6.79 -13.10
N ASP A 72 3.42 -5.75 -13.72
CA ASP A 72 4.04 -4.90 -14.72
C ASP A 72 4.61 -3.58 -14.16
N ILE A 73 4.90 -3.52 -12.86
CA ILE A 73 5.52 -2.36 -12.22
C ILE A 73 7.04 -2.42 -12.43
N GLN A 74 7.60 -1.37 -13.00
CA GLN A 74 9.05 -1.20 -13.17
C GLN A 74 9.69 -0.42 -12.02
N ASN A 75 9.06 0.67 -11.61
CA ASN A 75 9.57 1.55 -10.57
C ASN A 75 8.48 1.94 -9.58
N VAL A 76 8.87 2.14 -8.33
CA VAL A 76 8.02 2.71 -7.29
C VAL A 76 8.71 3.91 -6.68
N CYS A 77 7.98 5.01 -6.55
CA CYS A 77 8.43 6.21 -5.88
C CYS A 77 7.42 6.61 -4.81
N ARG A 78 7.86 6.65 -3.54
CA ARG A 78 7.05 7.19 -2.44
C ARG A 78 7.33 8.67 -2.29
N VAL A 79 6.27 9.46 -2.29
CA VAL A 79 6.31 10.89 -2.03
C VAL A 79 5.72 11.15 -0.65
N PHE A 80 6.45 11.85 0.20
CA PHE A 80 5.98 12.35 1.49
C PHE A 80 5.40 13.73 1.31
N TYR A 81 4.20 13.96 1.86
CA TYR A 81 3.53 15.26 1.86
C TYR A 81 3.40 15.77 3.29
N TYR A 82 3.73 17.03 3.49
CA TYR A 82 3.58 17.74 4.76
C TYR A 82 2.93 19.09 4.55
N LYS A 83 1.87 19.38 5.30
CA LYS A 83 1.11 20.63 5.16
C LYS A 83 0.72 20.91 3.69
N ASN A 84 0.24 19.89 3.01
CA ASN A 84 -0.20 19.93 1.60
C ASN A 84 0.92 20.19 0.57
N MET A 85 2.19 20.03 0.94
CA MET A 85 3.30 20.17 0.00
C MET A 85 4.13 18.88 -0.08
N PRO A 86 4.63 18.51 -1.26
CA PRO A 86 5.57 17.41 -1.38
C PRO A 86 6.88 17.80 -0.68
N LEU A 87 7.33 16.95 0.22
CA LEU A 87 8.48 17.20 1.09
C LEU A 87 9.75 16.52 0.59
N CYS A 88 9.66 15.23 0.32
CA CYS A 88 10.75 14.41 -0.19
C CYS A 88 10.23 13.15 -0.87
N MET A 89 11.10 12.50 -1.63
CA MET A 89 10.82 11.27 -2.37
C MET A 89 11.85 10.20 -2.04
N THR A 90 11.44 8.92 -2.13
CA THR A 90 12.33 7.78 -1.87
C THR A 90 13.20 7.39 -3.06
N ASN A 91 12.90 7.89 -4.25
CA ASN A 91 13.66 7.59 -5.47
C ASN A 91 13.90 8.89 -6.23
N ASP A 92 15.14 9.34 -6.23
CA ASP A 92 15.53 10.58 -6.92
C ASP A 92 15.83 10.34 -8.41
N SER A 93 16.11 9.08 -8.79
CA SER A 93 16.50 8.75 -10.17
C SER A 93 15.29 8.58 -11.11
N VAL A 94 14.16 8.13 -10.56
CA VAL A 94 12.92 7.90 -11.33
C VAL A 94 11.77 8.51 -10.55
N GLN A 95 11.25 9.63 -11.03
CA GLN A 95 10.24 10.41 -10.36
C GLN A 95 8.93 10.43 -11.15
N PRO A 96 7.77 10.46 -10.47
CA PRO A 96 6.50 10.72 -11.11
C PRO A 96 6.50 12.10 -11.79
N PRO A 97 5.65 12.31 -12.83
CA PRO A 97 5.43 13.64 -13.39
C PRO A 97 5.06 14.67 -12.32
N VAL A 98 5.61 15.86 -12.43
CA VAL A 98 5.42 16.94 -11.44
C VAL A 98 3.93 17.27 -11.26
N GLU A 99 3.17 17.28 -12.34
CA GLU A 99 1.73 17.54 -12.34
C GLU A 99 0.97 16.48 -11.55
N LEU A 100 1.44 15.22 -11.60
CA LEU A 100 0.84 14.14 -10.85
C LEU A 100 1.13 14.27 -9.35
N ILE A 101 2.33 14.69 -8.97
CA ILE A 101 2.70 14.96 -7.57
C ILE A 101 1.84 16.09 -7.00
N HIS A 102 1.78 17.23 -7.67
CA HIS A 102 1.05 18.40 -7.20
C HIS A 102 -0.48 18.22 -7.17
N LYS A 103 -1.00 17.30 -7.97
CA LYS A 103 -2.44 17.00 -7.97
C LYS A 103 -2.98 16.62 -6.60
N TYR A 104 -2.17 16.07 -5.73
CA TYR A 104 -2.58 15.53 -4.42
C TYR A 104 -2.25 16.43 -3.23
N GLU A 105 -1.76 17.64 -3.46
CA GLU A 105 -1.57 18.67 -2.44
C GLU A 105 -2.88 19.11 -1.77
N VAL A 106 -4.01 18.84 -2.43
CA VAL A 106 -5.35 19.19 -1.93
C VAL A 106 -5.93 18.21 -0.91
N LEU A 107 -5.23 17.10 -0.62
CA LEU A 107 -5.70 16.14 0.38
C LEU A 107 -5.59 16.77 1.78
N ASN A 108 -6.71 16.81 2.48
CA ASN A 108 -6.80 17.42 3.82
C ASN A 108 -6.22 16.48 4.90
N ASN A 109 -4.93 16.17 4.79
CA ASN A 109 -4.17 15.41 5.76
C ASN A 109 -2.82 16.12 5.98
N PRO A 110 -2.45 16.45 7.22
CA PRO A 110 -1.23 17.21 7.47
C PRO A 110 0.06 16.48 7.17
N PHE A 111 0.05 15.13 7.21
CA PHE A 111 1.25 14.33 6.94
C PHE A 111 0.87 12.96 6.39
N PHE A 112 1.11 12.74 5.11
CA PHE A 112 0.76 11.49 4.41
C PHE A 112 1.80 11.12 3.35
N THR A 113 1.72 9.88 2.87
CA THR A 113 2.53 9.40 1.76
C THR A 113 1.65 8.89 0.63
N ILE A 114 2.14 9.05 -0.59
CA ILE A 114 1.58 8.40 -1.78
C ILE A 114 2.68 7.57 -2.45
N ASP A 115 2.38 6.31 -2.71
CA ASP A 115 3.22 5.44 -3.53
C ASP A 115 2.75 5.52 -4.98
N PHE A 116 3.60 6.06 -5.82
CA PHE A 116 3.42 6.08 -7.27
C PHE A 116 4.19 4.94 -7.91
N ALA A 117 3.56 4.24 -8.85
CA ALA A 117 4.20 3.20 -9.65
C ALA A 117 4.30 3.61 -11.11
N GLN A 118 5.46 3.39 -11.70
CA GLN A 118 5.67 3.42 -13.14
C GLN A 118 5.48 2.02 -13.68
N PHE A 119 4.63 1.90 -14.68
CA PHE A 119 4.34 0.65 -15.39
C PHE A 119 5.26 0.50 -16.62
N GLU A 120 5.39 -0.73 -17.13
CA GLU A 120 6.20 -1.04 -18.32
C GLU A 120 5.88 -0.17 -19.54
N ASN A 121 4.62 0.22 -19.68
CA ASN A 121 4.17 1.13 -20.75
C ASN A 121 4.51 2.61 -20.48
N GLY A 122 5.28 2.92 -19.45
CA GLY A 122 5.68 4.26 -19.06
C GLY A 122 4.61 5.06 -18.29
N THR A 123 3.40 4.54 -18.10
CA THR A 123 2.35 5.25 -17.36
C THR A 123 2.61 5.24 -15.86
N TRP A 124 2.20 6.31 -15.18
CA TRP A 124 2.28 6.43 -13.73
C TRP A 124 0.89 6.34 -13.11
N LYS A 125 0.77 5.57 -12.02
CA LYS A 125 -0.48 5.47 -11.23
C LYS A 125 -0.16 5.46 -9.74
N ILE A 126 -1.13 5.89 -8.94
CA ILE A 126 -1.10 5.66 -7.50
C ILE A 126 -1.39 4.19 -7.22
N ILE A 127 -0.59 3.60 -6.36
CA ILE A 127 -0.78 2.23 -5.89
C ILE A 127 -1.04 2.14 -4.39
N ASP A 128 -0.69 3.18 -3.62
CA ASP A 128 -0.96 3.23 -2.18
C ASP A 128 -1.03 4.66 -1.67
N CYS A 129 -1.79 4.88 -0.59
CA CYS A 129 -1.83 6.12 0.15
C CYS A 129 -1.94 5.80 1.64
N LYS A 130 -1.10 6.41 2.48
CA LYS A 130 -1.02 6.10 3.91
C LYS A 130 -0.77 7.35 4.73
N ASP A 131 -1.13 7.27 6.00
CA ASP A 131 -0.59 8.19 7.01
C ASP A 131 0.94 8.05 7.06
N ALA A 132 1.65 9.16 7.00
CA ALA A 132 3.10 9.14 6.97
C ALA A 132 3.72 8.72 8.31
N GLN A 133 2.98 8.83 9.42
CA GLN A 133 3.46 8.39 10.74
C GLN A 133 3.66 6.87 10.82
N ILE A 134 2.88 6.10 10.03
CA ILE A 134 3.00 4.64 9.94
C ILE A 134 3.72 4.18 8.68
N SER A 135 4.17 5.10 7.84
CA SER A 135 4.88 4.78 6.61
C SER A 135 6.35 4.51 6.92
N LEU A 136 6.83 3.35 6.43
CA LEU A 136 8.26 3.07 6.52
C LEU A 136 9.03 4.06 5.66
N VAL A 137 9.97 4.75 6.28
CA VAL A 137 10.99 5.53 5.57
C VAL A 137 11.98 4.51 5.00
N SER A 138 12.18 4.55 3.68
CA SER A 138 13.18 3.71 3.03
C SER A 138 14.60 4.19 3.39
N ASN A 139 15.60 3.69 2.75
CA ASN A 139 17.03 3.72 3.04
C ASN A 139 17.67 5.06 3.49
N GLU A 140 16.93 6.18 3.50
CA GLU A 140 17.45 7.51 3.87
C GLU A 140 16.50 8.25 4.84
N PRO A 141 16.33 7.79 6.09
CA PRO A 141 15.47 8.47 7.06
C PRO A 141 15.92 9.90 7.37
N GLU A 142 17.23 10.17 7.30
CA GLU A 142 17.83 11.46 7.55
C GLU A 142 17.33 12.53 6.59
N LYS A 143 17.09 12.18 5.32
CA LYS A 143 16.55 13.08 4.30
C LYS A 143 15.14 13.57 4.67
N LEU A 144 14.29 12.68 5.18
CA LEU A 144 12.96 13.04 5.67
C LEU A 144 13.05 13.96 6.89
N TYR A 145 13.86 13.62 7.87
CA TYR A 145 14.02 14.43 9.09
C TYR A 145 14.59 15.81 8.79
N TYR A 146 15.59 15.90 7.92
CA TYR A 146 16.13 17.18 7.48
C TYR A 146 15.06 18.05 6.80
N SER A 147 14.27 17.45 5.91
CA SER A 147 13.21 18.17 5.21
C SER A 147 12.09 18.63 6.16
N LEU A 148 11.73 17.83 7.17
CA LEU A 148 10.75 18.20 8.19
C LEU A 148 11.26 19.36 9.06
N SER A 149 12.53 19.35 9.47
CA SER A 149 13.10 20.40 10.33
C SER A 149 13.18 21.76 9.65
N ASN A 150 13.30 21.79 8.32
CA ASN A 150 13.36 23.04 7.55
C ASN A 150 11.97 23.60 7.16
N ASN A 151 10.90 22.82 7.36
CA ASN A 151 9.51 23.21 7.00
C ASN A 151 8.58 23.26 8.24
N SER A 152 9.13 23.22 9.45
CA SER A 152 8.39 23.28 10.72
C SER A 152 7.93 24.67 11.10
#